data_1d28f1b4fa2a035cacf945430b01a165
#
_entry.id   1d28f1b4fa2a035cacf945430b01a165
#
_cell.length_a   1.000
_cell.length_b   1.000
_cell.length_c   1.000
_cell.angle_alpha   90.00
_cell.angle_beta   90.00
_cell.angle_gamma   90.00
#
_symmetry.space_group_name_H-M   'P 1'
#
loop_
_entity.id
_entity.type
_entity.pdbx_description
1 polymer ?
#
loop_
_entity_poly.entity_id
_entity_poly.type
_entity_poly.pdbx_seq_one_letter_code
_entity_poly.pdbx_strand_id
1 'polypeptide(L)'
;LTGTATILDPFNINTGLGQINSKVFDYNVGVAQGFKLPNAYKAGKNLLQQNVTLAKSYEAVTKNELVRNVSNAYYNWLYSWQQYNLLLQTDSIFADYEKYANKKYQVGESNKLEKINATLQRKDLQLQLAKSKTEVAFYLTDLQKWLRSTEQYQPPMQYTALPEINLSDSSLVNKHPVLQFLQQQITAKELAVKAEKAKGQPSFSLGVN
;
A
#
# COMPACT_ATOMS: atom_id res chain seq x y z
N LEU A 1 12.91 -14.82 2.22
CA LEU A 1 14.36 -14.86 1.96
C LEU A 1 15.12 -14.76 3.30
N THR A 2 15.21 -15.87 4.01
CA THR A 2 16.10 -16.03 5.17
C THR A 2 17.48 -16.44 4.66
N GLY A 3 18.11 -15.55 3.89
CA GLY A 3 19.51 -15.70 3.55
C GLY A 3 20.33 -15.43 4.80
N THR A 4 20.95 -16.45 5.37
CA THR A 4 22.07 -16.28 6.28
C THR A 4 23.19 -15.60 5.49
N ALA A 5 23.24 -14.26 5.55
CA ALA A 5 24.37 -13.52 4.99
C ALA A 5 25.63 -14.02 5.71
N THR A 6 26.45 -14.76 5.00
CA THR A 6 27.77 -15.18 5.46
C THR A 6 28.60 -13.90 5.61
N ILE A 7 28.88 -13.52 6.85
CA ILE A 7 29.62 -12.30 7.19
C ILE A 7 31.13 -12.52 7.03
N LEU A 8 31.56 -13.72 6.69
CA LEU A 8 32.97 -14.07 6.47
C LEU A 8 33.48 -13.40 5.19
N ASP A 9 34.64 -12.80 5.28
CA ASP A 9 35.31 -12.22 4.12
C ASP A 9 35.67 -13.33 3.11
N PRO A 10 35.56 -13.11 1.80
CA PRO A 10 35.89 -14.13 0.79
C PRO A 10 37.38 -14.47 0.80
N PHE A 11 37.71 -15.72 0.41
CA PHE A 11 39.08 -16.07 0.11
C PHE A 11 39.59 -15.30 -1.08
N ASN A 12 40.79 -14.74 -0.98
CA ASN A 12 41.48 -14.14 -2.10
C ASN A 12 42.53 -15.17 -2.63
N ILE A 13 42.38 -15.53 -3.90
CA ILE A 13 43.34 -16.38 -4.59
C ILE A 13 44.13 -15.48 -5.53
N ASN A 14 45.42 -15.35 -5.29
CA ASN A 14 46.33 -14.57 -6.12
C ASN A 14 47.15 -15.53 -6.96
N THR A 15 47.13 -15.33 -8.27
CA THR A 15 48.00 -16.07 -9.21
C THR A 15 48.88 -15.06 -9.94
N GLY A 16 50.15 -15.23 -9.89
CA GLY A 16 51.13 -14.37 -10.61
C GLY A 16 52.03 -15.23 -11.48
N LEU A 17 52.26 -14.77 -12.70
CA LEU A 17 53.28 -15.26 -13.60
C LEU A 17 54.30 -14.12 -13.76
N GLY A 18 55.55 -14.35 -13.45
CA GLY A 18 56.58 -13.36 -13.51
C GLY A 18 57.96 -13.96 -13.85
N GLN A 19 58.84 -13.12 -14.34
CA GLN A 19 60.23 -13.47 -14.57
C GLN A 19 61.09 -12.47 -13.75
N ILE A 20 61.46 -12.88 -12.53
CA ILE A 20 62.02 -11.94 -11.56
C ILE A 20 63.55 -11.93 -11.58
N ASN A 21 64.29 -12.99 -11.92
CA ASN A 21 65.72 -12.96 -11.93
C ASN A 21 66.40 -14.13 -12.67
N SER A 22 65.69 -14.92 -13.45
CA SER A 22 66.27 -16.07 -14.18
C SER A 22 65.60 -16.27 -15.55
N LYS A 23 66.19 -17.08 -16.41
CA LYS A 23 65.62 -17.46 -17.71
C LYS A 23 64.40 -18.42 -17.59
N VAL A 24 63.89 -18.66 -16.37
CA VAL A 24 62.79 -19.56 -16.09
C VAL A 24 61.59 -18.75 -15.61
N PHE A 25 60.38 -19.08 -16.07
CA PHE A 25 59.14 -18.50 -15.57
C PHE A 25 58.87 -18.94 -14.15
N ASP A 26 58.75 -18.00 -13.24
CA ASP A 26 58.26 -18.21 -11.90
C ASP A 26 56.74 -18.09 -11.85
N TYR A 27 56.07 -19.03 -11.27
CA TYR A 27 54.66 -18.92 -10.97
C TYR A 27 54.44 -18.85 -9.46
N ASN A 28 53.55 -18.03 -9.07
CA ASN A 28 53.15 -17.85 -7.68
C ASN A 28 51.67 -18.09 -7.56
N VAL A 29 51.24 -18.93 -6.61
CA VAL A 29 49.86 -19.18 -6.23
C VAL A 29 49.74 -18.93 -4.74
N GLY A 30 49.07 -17.81 -4.38
CA GLY A 30 48.83 -17.48 -2.99
C GLY A 30 47.33 -17.55 -2.66
N VAL A 31 47.00 -18.01 -1.46
CA VAL A 31 45.67 -17.97 -0.89
C VAL A 31 45.70 -17.13 0.38
N ALA A 32 44.87 -16.14 0.46
CA ALA A 32 44.75 -15.28 1.63
C ALA A 32 43.30 -15.18 2.13
N GLN A 33 43.12 -15.26 3.45
CA GLN A 33 41.85 -15.09 4.14
C GLN A 33 41.94 -13.89 5.09
N GLY A 34 40.99 -12.96 4.95
CA GLY A 34 40.82 -11.84 5.87
C GLY A 34 39.98 -12.22 7.07
N PHE A 35 40.33 -11.73 8.25
CA PHE A 35 39.58 -11.89 9.50
C PHE A 35 39.38 -10.54 10.17
N LYS A 36 38.11 -10.23 10.49
CA LYS A 36 37.78 -9.10 11.33
C LYS A 36 37.67 -9.53 12.80
N LEU A 37 37.78 -8.60 13.70
CA LEU A 37 37.57 -8.88 15.13
C LEU A 37 36.14 -9.40 15.37
N PRO A 38 35.93 -10.28 16.34
CA PRO A 38 34.63 -10.89 16.65
C PRO A 38 33.52 -9.82 16.90
N ASN A 39 33.88 -8.67 17.46
CA ASN A 39 32.96 -7.56 17.70
C ASN A 39 32.42 -6.97 16.39
N ALA A 40 33.21 -6.91 15.33
CA ALA A 40 32.78 -6.42 14.02
C ALA A 40 31.77 -7.38 13.37
N TYR A 41 32.03 -8.68 13.46
CA TYR A 41 31.08 -9.71 13.00
C TYR A 41 29.75 -9.65 13.78
N LYS A 42 29.83 -9.52 15.11
CA LYS A 42 28.64 -9.43 15.97
C LYS A 42 27.82 -8.17 15.64
N ALA A 43 28.45 -7.02 15.46
CA ALA A 43 27.78 -5.77 15.11
C ALA A 43 27.11 -5.88 13.73
N GLY A 44 27.79 -6.43 12.73
CA GLY A 44 27.23 -6.69 11.41
C GLY A 44 26.02 -7.65 11.45
N LYS A 45 26.15 -8.76 12.19
CA LYS A 45 25.05 -9.72 12.38
C LYS A 45 23.83 -9.08 13.03
N ASN A 46 24.03 -8.29 14.09
CA ASN A 46 22.94 -7.60 14.78
C ASN A 46 22.21 -6.61 13.85
N LEU A 47 22.96 -5.87 13.03
CA LEU A 47 22.39 -4.97 12.04
C LEU A 47 21.55 -5.73 11.01
N LEU A 48 22.05 -6.86 10.48
CA LEU A 48 21.32 -7.68 9.51
C LEU A 48 20.02 -8.26 10.12
N GLN A 49 20.09 -8.75 11.35
CA GLN A 49 18.91 -9.26 12.08
C GLN A 49 17.87 -8.15 12.29
N GLN A 50 18.33 -6.95 12.66
CA GLN A 50 17.45 -5.80 12.82
C GLN A 50 16.81 -5.36 11.50
N ASN A 51 17.53 -5.41 10.38
CA ASN A 51 16.97 -5.14 9.06
C ASN A 51 15.87 -6.12 8.68
N VAL A 52 15.98 -7.41 9.07
CA VAL A 52 14.89 -8.38 8.89
C VAL A 52 13.68 -8.01 9.74
N THR A 53 13.87 -7.59 10.99
CA THR A 53 12.80 -7.14 11.86
C THR A 53 12.12 -5.88 11.30
N LEU A 54 12.91 -4.94 10.79
CA LEU A 54 12.42 -3.72 10.13
C LEU A 54 11.56 -4.06 8.90
N ALA A 55 12.01 -4.99 8.07
CA ALA A 55 11.24 -5.44 6.89
C ALA A 55 9.90 -6.06 7.29
N LYS A 56 9.85 -6.86 8.36
CA LYS A 56 8.59 -7.41 8.90
C LYS A 56 7.65 -6.32 9.44
N SER A 57 8.21 -5.30 10.09
CA SER A 57 7.42 -4.16 10.57
C SER A 57 6.84 -3.35 9.39
N TYR A 58 7.58 -3.21 8.31
CA TYR A 58 7.11 -2.56 7.08
C TYR A 58 5.98 -3.34 6.40
N GLU A 59 6.05 -4.67 6.41
CA GLU A 59 4.96 -5.53 5.93
C GLU A 59 3.65 -5.25 6.68
N ALA A 60 3.71 -5.07 8.02
CA ALA A 60 2.53 -4.73 8.82
C ALA A 60 1.95 -3.35 8.45
N VAL A 61 2.80 -2.36 8.15
CA VAL A 61 2.38 -1.03 7.65
C VAL A 61 1.67 -1.17 6.31
N THR A 62 2.29 -1.87 5.35
CA THR A 62 1.73 -2.07 4.00
C THR A 62 0.39 -2.81 4.04
N LYS A 63 0.28 -3.83 4.90
CA LYS A 63 -0.99 -4.55 5.10
C LYS A 63 -2.09 -3.62 5.63
N ASN A 64 -1.76 -2.77 6.61
CA ASN A 64 -2.73 -1.82 7.17
C ASN A 64 -3.17 -0.77 6.13
N GLU A 65 -2.24 -0.28 5.30
CA GLU A 65 -2.54 0.63 4.19
C GLU A 65 -3.43 -0.03 3.13
N LEU A 66 -3.15 -1.29 2.80
CA LEU A 66 -3.97 -2.05 1.86
C LEU A 66 -5.41 -2.19 2.38
N VAL A 67 -5.59 -2.59 3.64
CA VAL A 67 -6.92 -2.70 4.27
C VAL A 67 -7.65 -1.36 4.22
N ARG A 68 -6.96 -0.26 4.55
CA ARG A 68 -7.56 1.08 4.48
C ARG A 68 -7.99 1.44 3.06
N ASN A 69 -7.15 1.19 2.06
CA ASN A 69 -7.45 1.54 0.67
C ASN A 69 -8.61 0.71 0.11
N VAL A 70 -8.65 -0.60 0.42
CA VAL A 70 -9.78 -1.47 0.05
C VAL A 70 -11.06 -1.00 0.74
N SER A 71 -11.01 -0.67 2.03
CA SER A 71 -12.17 -0.18 2.78
C SER A 71 -12.69 1.14 2.20
N ASN A 72 -11.80 2.07 1.89
CA ASN A 72 -12.18 3.35 1.27
C ASN A 72 -12.84 3.14 -0.11
N ALA A 73 -12.26 2.28 -0.95
CA ALA A 73 -12.84 1.96 -2.27
C ALA A 73 -14.22 1.31 -2.12
N TYR A 74 -14.38 0.40 -1.15
CA TYR A 74 -15.65 -0.24 -0.86
C TYR A 74 -16.72 0.75 -0.40
N TYR A 75 -16.41 1.62 0.55
CA TYR A 75 -17.37 2.61 1.05
C TYR A 75 -17.72 3.67 0.01
N ASN A 76 -16.78 4.09 -0.83
CA ASN A 76 -17.05 5.00 -1.95
C ASN A 76 -18.01 4.36 -2.96
N TRP A 77 -17.79 3.09 -3.31
CA TRP A 77 -18.70 2.36 -4.18
C TRP A 77 -20.08 2.19 -3.55
N LEU A 78 -20.16 1.81 -2.29
CA LEU A 78 -21.42 1.64 -1.56
C LEU A 78 -22.20 2.96 -1.50
N TYR A 79 -21.53 4.07 -1.20
CA TYR A 79 -22.13 5.39 -1.16
C TYR A 79 -22.67 5.83 -2.53
N SER A 80 -21.89 5.66 -3.59
CA SER A 80 -22.32 6.02 -4.96
C SER A 80 -23.52 5.18 -5.39
N TRP A 81 -23.56 3.91 -5.02
CA TRP A 81 -24.71 3.03 -5.30
C TRP A 81 -25.97 3.47 -4.54
N GLN A 82 -25.84 3.90 -3.28
CA GLN A 82 -26.95 4.43 -2.50
C GLN A 82 -27.50 5.73 -3.12
N GLN A 83 -26.62 6.63 -3.52
CA GLN A 83 -27.03 7.86 -4.23
C GLN A 83 -27.76 7.53 -5.53
N TYR A 84 -27.25 6.60 -6.32
CA TYR A 84 -27.94 6.17 -7.54
C TYR A 84 -29.34 5.63 -7.26
N ASN A 85 -29.53 4.79 -6.24
CA ASN A 85 -30.84 4.29 -5.88
C ASN A 85 -31.79 5.38 -5.37
N LEU A 86 -31.30 6.32 -4.60
CA LEU A 86 -32.09 7.47 -4.18
C LEU A 86 -32.55 8.30 -5.39
N LEU A 87 -31.67 8.55 -6.35
CA LEU A 87 -32.03 9.27 -7.59
C LEU A 87 -33.03 8.46 -8.44
N LEU A 88 -32.94 7.13 -8.48
CA LEU A 88 -33.95 6.27 -9.14
C LEU A 88 -35.34 6.43 -8.51
N GLN A 89 -35.43 6.41 -7.18
CA GLN A 89 -36.68 6.63 -6.48
C GLN A 89 -37.24 8.03 -6.74
N THR A 90 -36.34 9.03 -6.74
CA THR A 90 -36.72 10.42 -7.03
C THR A 90 -37.19 10.58 -8.47
N ASP A 91 -36.56 9.94 -9.48
CA ASP A 91 -37.03 9.97 -10.89
C ASP A 91 -38.43 9.40 -11.01
N SER A 92 -38.77 8.34 -10.28
CA SER A 92 -40.13 7.78 -10.26
C SER A 92 -41.17 8.84 -9.79
N ILE A 93 -40.86 9.56 -8.72
CA ILE A 93 -41.73 10.61 -8.18
C ILE A 93 -41.89 11.75 -9.21
N PHE A 94 -40.79 12.20 -9.82
CA PHE A 94 -40.83 13.27 -10.83
C PHE A 94 -41.49 12.83 -12.15
N ALA A 95 -41.43 11.54 -12.48
CA ALA A 95 -42.17 10.99 -13.63
C ALA A 95 -43.70 11.10 -13.42
N ASP A 96 -44.17 10.81 -12.22
CA ASP A 96 -45.57 10.94 -11.86
C ASP A 96 -45.97 12.42 -11.82
N TYR A 97 -45.13 13.30 -11.28
CA TYR A 97 -45.35 14.74 -11.27
C TYR A 97 -45.43 15.31 -12.70
N GLU A 98 -44.54 14.97 -13.60
CA GLU A 98 -44.57 15.38 -15.02
C GLU A 98 -45.84 14.90 -15.69
N LYS A 99 -46.23 13.65 -15.48
CA LYS A 99 -47.48 13.06 -16.02
C LYS A 99 -48.69 13.83 -15.52
N TYR A 100 -48.73 14.18 -14.23
CA TYR A 100 -49.81 14.94 -13.65
C TYR A 100 -49.88 16.36 -14.18
N ALA A 101 -48.77 17.08 -14.27
CA ALA A 101 -48.68 18.41 -14.83
C ALA A 101 -49.11 18.47 -16.31
N ASN A 102 -48.73 17.46 -17.11
CA ASN A 102 -49.15 17.30 -18.49
C ASN A 102 -50.70 17.12 -18.59
N LYS A 103 -51.29 16.28 -17.74
CA LYS A 103 -52.72 16.03 -17.71
C LYS A 103 -53.49 17.29 -17.34
N LYS A 104 -53.10 18.04 -16.31
CA LYS A 104 -53.70 19.32 -15.93
C LYS A 104 -53.67 20.34 -17.07
N TYR A 105 -52.55 20.45 -17.78
CA TYR A 105 -52.42 21.32 -18.94
C TYR A 105 -53.38 20.92 -20.06
N GLN A 106 -53.55 19.62 -20.34
CA GLN A 106 -54.47 19.12 -21.39
C GLN A 106 -55.93 19.43 -21.10
N VAL A 107 -56.35 19.44 -19.83
CA VAL A 107 -57.73 19.73 -19.43
C VAL A 107 -57.94 21.22 -19.13
N GLY A 108 -56.93 22.06 -19.36
CA GLY A 108 -57.04 23.53 -19.16
C GLY A 108 -56.96 24.01 -17.71
N GLU A 109 -56.60 23.11 -16.77
CA GLU A 109 -56.47 23.43 -15.33
C GLU A 109 -55.10 23.99 -14.93
N SER A 110 -54.14 24.05 -15.88
CA SER A 110 -52.80 24.55 -15.63
C SER A 110 -52.26 25.29 -16.84
N ASN A 111 -51.22 26.08 -16.64
CA ASN A 111 -50.57 26.83 -17.68
C ASN A 111 -49.37 26.06 -18.31
N LYS A 112 -48.94 26.53 -19.51
CA LYS A 112 -47.81 25.93 -20.23
C LYS A 112 -46.49 25.98 -19.45
N LEU A 113 -46.31 26.99 -18.58
CA LEU A 113 -45.09 27.17 -17.79
C LEU A 113 -44.93 26.04 -16.75
N GLU A 114 -46.00 25.67 -16.05
CA GLU A 114 -45.99 24.56 -15.07
C GLU A 114 -45.65 23.25 -15.74
N LYS A 115 -46.25 22.96 -16.90
CA LYS A 115 -45.89 21.76 -17.72
C LYS A 115 -44.39 21.75 -18.09
N ILE A 116 -43.87 22.87 -18.62
CA ILE A 116 -42.46 22.96 -19.04
C ILE A 116 -41.53 22.78 -17.83
N ASN A 117 -41.84 23.41 -16.68
CA ASN A 117 -41.04 23.25 -15.47
C ASN A 117 -40.98 21.80 -14.99
N ALA A 118 -42.11 21.10 -14.96
CA ALA A 118 -42.14 19.68 -14.58
C ALA A 118 -41.23 18.81 -15.50
N THR A 119 -41.34 19.07 -16.82
CA THR A 119 -40.48 18.36 -17.79
C THR A 119 -39.00 18.69 -17.65
N LEU A 120 -38.64 19.97 -17.40
CA LEU A 120 -37.24 20.37 -17.21
C LEU A 120 -36.63 19.76 -15.94
N GLN A 121 -37.38 19.80 -14.82
CA GLN A 121 -36.91 19.20 -13.57
C GLN A 121 -36.65 17.71 -13.70
N ARG A 122 -37.53 16.98 -14.38
CA ARG A 122 -37.30 15.55 -14.65
C ARG A 122 -36.10 15.31 -15.55
N LYS A 123 -35.91 16.12 -16.60
CA LYS A 123 -34.73 15.99 -17.47
C LYS A 123 -33.43 16.26 -16.75
N ASP A 124 -33.39 17.26 -15.86
CA ASP A 124 -32.23 17.52 -15.03
C ASP A 124 -31.91 16.32 -14.12
N LEU A 125 -32.94 15.75 -13.50
CA LEU A 125 -32.80 14.54 -12.67
C LEU A 125 -32.29 13.34 -13.48
N GLN A 126 -32.77 13.17 -14.71
CA GLN A 126 -32.28 12.10 -15.61
C GLN A 126 -30.81 12.27 -15.97
N LEU A 127 -30.33 13.52 -16.15
CA LEU A 127 -28.90 13.79 -16.33
C LEU A 127 -28.08 13.43 -15.09
N GLN A 128 -28.57 13.79 -13.90
CA GLN A 128 -27.94 13.43 -12.63
C GLN A 128 -27.88 11.90 -12.45
N LEU A 129 -28.95 11.21 -12.83
CA LEU A 129 -29.03 9.75 -12.76
C LEU A 129 -28.05 9.08 -13.72
N ALA A 130 -27.91 9.59 -14.94
CA ALA A 130 -26.92 9.09 -15.90
C ALA A 130 -25.48 9.28 -15.38
N LYS A 131 -25.18 10.45 -14.80
CA LYS A 131 -23.89 10.73 -14.16
C LYS A 131 -23.64 9.78 -13.00
N SER A 132 -24.59 9.64 -12.09
CA SER A 132 -24.47 8.77 -10.92
C SER A 132 -24.28 7.30 -11.29
N LYS A 133 -24.94 6.82 -12.36
CA LYS A 133 -24.71 5.48 -12.91
C LYS A 133 -23.25 5.26 -13.34
N THR A 134 -22.66 6.26 -13.98
CA THR A 134 -21.24 6.22 -14.38
C THR A 134 -20.32 6.24 -13.16
N GLU A 135 -20.63 7.00 -12.13
CA GLU A 135 -19.88 7.04 -10.88
C GLU A 135 -19.90 5.68 -10.16
N VAL A 136 -21.04 4.99 -10.11
CA VAL A 136 -21.13 3.64 -9.56
C VAL A 136 -20.19 2.68 -10.29
N ALA A 137 -20.19 2.72 -11.63
CA ALA A 137 -19.31 1.87 -12.44
C ALA A 137 -17.81 2.20 -12.22
N PHE A 138 -17.48 3.47 -12.07
CA PHE A 138 -16.13 3.94 -11.79
C PHE A 138 -15.62 3.41 -10.43
N TYR A 139 -16.39 3.59 -9.35
CA TYR A 139 -16.00 3.13 -8.02
C TYR A 139 -15.99 1.61 -7.89
N LEU A 140 -16.87 0.90 -8.64
CA LEU A 140 -16.79 -0.55 -8.72
C LEU A 140 -15.47 -1.00 -9.37
N THR A 141 -15.07 -0.35 -10.44
CA THR A 141 -13.79 -0.65 -11.13
C THR A 141 -12.59 -0.37 -10.21
N ASP A 142 -12.63 0.71 -9.43
CA ASP A 142 -11.58 1.01 -8.46
C ASP A 142 -11.50 -0.05 -7.36
N LEU A 143 -12.63 -0.50 -6.83
CA LEU A 143 -12.69 -1.61 -5.86
C LEU A 143 -12.12 -2.91 -6.46
N GLN A 144 -12.53 -3.27 -7.68
CA GLN A 144 -12.04 -4.46 -8.39
C GLN A 144 -10.52 -4.41 -8.59
N LYS A 145 -9.96 -3.23 -8.89
CA LYS A 145 -8.51 -3.01 -8.99
C LYS A 145 -7.78 -3.34 -7.69
N TRP A 146 -8.28 -2.87 -6.54
CA TRP A 146 -7.69 -3.15 -5.23
C TRP A 146 -7.81 -4.62 -4.85
N LEU A 147 -8.93 -5.28 -5.19
CA LEU A 147 -9.17 -6.70 -4.93
C LEU A 147 -8.46 -7.61 -5.96
N ARG A 148 -7.92 -7.05 -7.05
CA ARG A 148 -7.39 -7.80 -8.20
C ARG A 148 -8.39 -8.85 -8.73
N SER A 149 -9.67 -8.48 -8.76
CA SER A 149 -10.76 -9.34 -9.19
C SER A 149 -11.58 -8.65 -10.28
N THR A 150 -12.12 -9.43 -11.21
CA THR A 150 -13.04 -8.98 -12.27
C THR A 150 -14.50 -9.38 -11.96
N GLU A 151 -14.75 -9.92 -10.78
CA GLU A 151 -16.08 -10.34 -10.37
C GLU A 151 -17.04 -9.16 -10.25
N GLN A 152 -18.31 -9.41 -10.56
CA GLN A 152 -19.38 -8.44 -10.37
C GLN A 152 -19.86 -8.52 -8.93
N TYR A 153 -19.55 -7.48 -8.15
CA TYR A 153 -20.01 -7.37 -6.77
C TYR A 153 -21.39 -6.72 -6.70
N GLN A 154 -22.22 -7.21 -5.80
CA GLN A 154 -23.50 -6.59 -5.48
C GLN A 154 -23.43 -6.01 -4.06
N PRO A 155 -23.92 -4.79 -3.85
CA PRO A 155 -23.90 -4.19 -2.53
C PRO A 155 -24.89 -4.92 -1.60
N PRO A 156 -24.59 -4.99 -0.30
CA PRO A 156 -25.48 -5.61 0.67
C PRO A 156 -26.80 -4.83 0.77
N MET A 157 -27.90 -5.55 0.89
CA MET A 157 -29.23 -4.94 1.07
C MET A 157 -29.44 -4.29 2.45
N GLN A 158 -28.69 -4.71 3.44
CA GLN A 158 -28.76 -4.17 4.80
C GLN A 158 -27.50 -3.36 5.13
N TYR A 159 -27.72 -2.16 5.64
CA TYR A 159 -26.63 -1.30 6.11
C TYR A 159 -26.35 -1.65 7.57
N THR A 160 -25.16 -2.13 7.83
CA THR A 160 -24.67 -2.24 9.20
C THR A 160 -24.21 -0.85 9.64
N ALA A 161 -24.76 -0.34 10.73
CA ALA A 161 -24.25 0.89 11.33
C ALA A 161 -22.76 0.72 11.64
N LEU A 162 -21.97 1.76 11.37
CA LEU A 162 -20.56 1.74 11.74
C LEU A 162 -20.46 1.57 13.26
N PRO A 163 -19.61 0.66 13.75
CA PRO A 163 -19.41 0.50 15.18
C PRO A 163 -18.89 1.82 15.78
N GLU A 164 -19.41 2.19 16.94
CA GLU A 164 -18.87 3.32 17.67
C GLU A 164 -17.40 3.05 18.03
N ILE A 165 -16.52 3.87 17.53
CA ILE A 165 -15.09 3.78 17.84
C ILE A 165 -14.85 4.56 19.13
N ASN A 166 -14.61 3.86 20.23
CA ASN A 166 -14.21 4.49 21.47
C ASN A 166 -12.73 4.89 21.40
N LEU A 167 -12.46 6.14 21.06
CA LEU A 167 -11.11 6.70 20.88
C LEU A 167 -10.38 7.05 22.19
N SER A 168 -10.95 6.73 23.35
CA SER A 168 -10.42 7.12 24.66
C SER A 168 -9.18 6.32 25.10
N ASP A 169 -8.79 5.26 24.39
CA ASP A 169 -7.63 4.46 24.78
C ASP A 169 -6.36 4.90 24.04
N SER A 170 -5.56 5.74 24.71
CA SER A 170 -4.24 6.18 24.22
C SER A 170 -3.24 5.03 24.02
N SER A 171 -3.48 3.85 24.59
CA SER A 171 -2.62 2.68 24.41
C SER A 171 -2.64 2.14 22.97
N LEU A 172 -3.71 2.41 22.22
CA LEU A 172 -3.85 2.05 20.81
C LEU A 172 -2.83 2.79 19.92
N VAL A 173 -2.44 4.00 20.31
CA VAL A 173 -1.45 4.79 19.58
C VAL A 173 -0.11 4.06 19.53
N ASN A 174 0.36 3.52 20.66
CA ASN A 174 1.63 2.80 20.76
C ASN A 174 1.64 1.47 19.96
N LYS A 175 0.47 0.90 19.69
CA LYS A 175 0.31 -0.32 18.89
C LYS A 175 0.19 -0.04 17.39
N HIS A 176 0.18 1.24 16.98
CA HIS A 176 0.02 1.60 15.58
C HIS A 176 1.21 1.11 14.74
N PRO A 177 1.00 0.37 13.64
CA PRO A 177 2.08 -0.26 12.86
C PRO A 177 3.14 0.72 12.37
N VAL A 178 2.75 1.95 12.00
CA VAL A 178 3.69 2.99 11.55
C VAL A 178 4.62 3.41 12.68
N LEU A 179 4.12 3.58 13.91
CA LEU A 179 4.96 3.95 15.04
C LEU A 179 5.94 2.83 15.41
N GLN A 180 5.48 1.58 15.38
CA GLN A 180 6.36 0.43 15.58
C GLN A 180 7.45 0.35 14.50
N PHE A 181 7.10 0.59 13.23
CA PHE A 181 8.07 0.64 12.13
C PHE A 181 9.11 1.74 12.35
N LEU A 182 8.69 2.96 12.70
CA LEU A 182 9.61 4.07 12.97
C LEU A 182 10.55 3.75 14.15
N GLN A 183 10.06 3.12 15.20
CA GLN A 183 10.87 2.67 16.33
C GLN A 183 11.92 1.64 15.89
N GLN A 184 11.54 0.65 15.06
CA GLN A 184 12.49 -0.31 14.51
C GLN A 184 13.51 0.36 13.58
N GLN A 185 13.10 1.40 12.86
CA GLN A 185 14.00 2.17 11.99
C GLN A 185 15.06 2.93 12.81
N ILE A 186 14.68 3.54 13.93
CA ILE A 186 15.62 4.18 14.85
C ILE A 186 16.65 3.15 15.35
N THR A 187 16.19 2.01 15.86
CA THR A 187 17.07 0.94 16.33
C THR A 187 18.00 0.43 15.24
N ALA A 188 17.51 0.28 14.00
CA ALA A 188 18.35 -0.12 12.86
C ALA A 188 19.45 0.90 12.57
N LYS A 189 19.16 2.21 12.65
CA LYS A 189 20.15 3.28 12.47
C LYS A 189 21.19 3.30 13.58
N GLU A 190 20.79 3.08 14.82
CA GLU A 190 21.74 2.96 15.97
C GLU A 190 22.68 1.77 15.78
N LEU A 191 22.16 0.64 15.35
CA LEU A 191 22.99 -0.55 15.07
C LEU A 191 23.89 -0.34 13.85
N ALA A 192 23.44 0.41 12.82
CA ALA A 192 24.28 0.79 11.70
C ALA A 192 25.49 1.64 12.14
N VAL A 193 25.27 2.62 13.03
CA VAL A 193 26.38 3.40 13.61
C VAL A 193 27.36 2.51 14.35
N LYS A 194 26.86 1.54 15.16
CA LYS A 194 27.73 0.58 15.87
C LYS A 194 28.50 -0.31 14.88
N ALA A 195 27.88 -0.75 13.80
CA ALA A 195 28.54 -1.56 12.77
C ALA A 195 29.62 -0.77 12.01
N GLU A 196 29.36 0.50 11.68
CA GLU A 196 30.36 1.36 11.05
C GLU A 196 31.57 1.65 11.98
N LYS A 197 31.33 1.94 13.25
CA LYS A 197 32.40 2.08 14.23
C LYS A 197 33.25 0.81 14.38
N ALA A 198 32.62 -0.36 14.28
CA ALA A 198 33.32 -1.63 14.34
C ALA A 198 34.19 -1.93 13.10
N LYS A 199 33.88 -1.34 11.95
CA LYS A 199 34.72 -1.44 10.73
C LYS A 199 36.05 -0.68 10.84
N GLY A 200 36.14 0.34 11.70
CA GLY A 200 37.36 1.07 12.00
C GLY A 200 38.36 0.28 12.87
N GLN A 201 38.02 -0.93 13.32
CA GLN A 201 38.91 -1.79 14.09
C GLN A 201 39.90 -2.50 13.14
N PRO A 202 41.12 -2.85 13.65
CA PRO A 202 42.12 -3.59 12.86
C PRO A 202 41.57 -4.90 12.30
N SER A 203 41.89 -5.22 11.04
CA SER A 203 41.62 -6.52 10.43
C SER A 203 42.95 -7.27 10.26
N PHE A 204 42.92 -8.61 10.33
CA PHE A 204 44.04 -9.48 10.13
C PHE A 204 43.85 -10.29 8.86
N SER A 205 44.92 -10.55 8.12
CA SER A 205 44.90 -11.46 6.99
C SER A 205 45.97 -12.55 7.20
N LEU A 206 45.63 -13.78 6.94
CA LEU A 206 46.54 -14.90 6.85
C LEU A 206 46.61 -15.36 5.40
N GLY A 207 47.83 -15.44 4.85
CA GLY A 207 48.05 -15.90 3.50
C GLY A 207 49.24 -16.85 3.46
N VAL A 208 49.17 -17.79 2.52
CA VAL A 208 50.27 -18.72 2.18
C VAL A 208 50.56 -18.52 0.70
N ASN A 209 51.86 -18.41 0.40
CA ASN A 209 52.40 -18.21 -0.95
C ASN A 209 53.15 -19.44 -1.38
#